data_9369e15b1db33d40b902af4308b91594
#
_entry.id   9369e15b1db33d40b902af4308b91594
#
_cell.length_a   1.000
_cell.length_b   1.000
_cell.length_c   1.000
_cell.angle_alpha   90.00
_cell.angle_beta   90.00
_cell.angle_gamma   90.00
#
_symmetry.space_group_name_H-M   'P 1'
#
loop_
_entity.id
_entity.type
_entity.pdbx_description
1 polymer ?
#
loop_
_entity_poly.entity_id
_entity_poly.type
_entity_poly.pdbx_seq_one_letter_code
_entity_poly.pdbx_strand_id
1 'polypeptide(L)'
;EIMNYQMAPEFSTVINDLVITTDAAFVTDFGQPYLYRLPLSANGRLPAATAVTAIPLSGDIVSDDPSCCKGNGIVATPDGKTLIVGNSNNAQLYRVDPASGRTDRIVLDKPLVGFIDGIILHQGKLYILTPDGEGVPQQDWVQVVALDKEMLKGTLVGIITDPDMDGVASGAIFGNSLYVNNG
;
A
#
# COMPACT_ATOMS: atom_id res chain seq x y z
N GLU A 1 -6.77 25.25 -7.60
CA GLU A 1 -6.11 24.89 -8.86
C GLU A 1 -6.27 23.37 -9.07
N ILE A 2 -6.61 22.94 -10.27
CA ILE A 2 -6.69 21.53 -10.64
C ILE A 2 -5.58 21.27 -11.63
N MET A 3 -4.75 20.26 -11.34
CA MET A 3 -3.67 19.82 -12.22
C MET A 3 -3.89 18.34 -12.58
N ASN A 4 -3.60 18.00 -13.82
CA ASN A 4 -3.59 16.61 -14.29
C ASN A 4 -2.15 16.13 -14.39
N TYR A 5 -1.85 14.99 -13.78
CA TYR A 5 -0.55 14.33 -13.86
C TYR A 5 -0.69 12.99 -14.56
N GLN A 6 0.02 12.82 -15.65
CA GLN A 6 0.13 11.52 -16.31
C GLN A 6 1.22 10.72 -15.60
N MET A 7 0.85 9.66 -14.91
CA MET A 7 1.79 8.83 -14.14
C MET A 7 2.62 7.94 -15.06
N ALA A 8 2.00 7.33 -16.07
CA ALA A 8 2.69 6.46 -17.02
C ALA A 8 2.28 6.77 -18.46
N PRO A 9 3.17 6.50 -19.45
CA PRO A 9 2.90 6.81 -20.86
C PRO A 9 1.96 5.83 -21.56
N GLU A 10 1.63 4.68 -21.01
CA GLU A 10 0.97 3.57 -21.71
C GLU A 10 -0.26 3.00 -21.01
N PHE A 11 -1.10 2.29 -21.78
CA PHE A 11 -2.37 1.69 -21.36
C PHE A 11 -2.26 0.42 -20.51
N SER A 12 -1.06 -0.06 -20.21
CA SER A 12 -0.82 -1.24 -19.37
C SER A 12 -0.73 -0.95 -17.89
N THR A 13 -0.99 0.29 -17.48
CA THR A 13 -0.85 0.80 -16.12
C THR A 13 -2.20 0.79 -15.43
N VAL A 14 -2.23 0.34 -14.19
CA VAL A 14 -3.39 0.43 -13.30
C VAL A 14 -2.95 1.16 -12.04
N ILE A 15 -3.09 2.47 -12.06
CA ILE A 15 -2.85 3.33 -10.88
C ILE A 15 -3.85 2.93 -9.80
N ASN A 16 -3.36 2.67 -8.59
CA ASN A 16 -4.19 2.14 -7.53
C ASN A 16 -4.23 3.09 -6.33
N ASP A 17 -3.36 2.95 -5.37
CA ASP A 17 -3.41 3.69 -4.11
C ASP A 17 -2.30 4.73 -4.01
N LEU A 18 -2.44 5.68 -3.09
CA LEU A 18 -1.45 6.73 -2.88
C LEU A 18 -1.23 7.04 -1.40
N VAL A 19 0.00 7.43 -1.08
CA VAL A 19 0.35 8.00 0.22
C VAL A 19 1.06 9.34 0.05
N ILE A 20 0.77 10.27 0.95
CA ILE A 20 1.41 11.58 0.97
C ILE A 20 2.40 11.63 2.15
N THR A 21 3.63 12.01 1.84
CA THR A 21 4.69 12.34 2.80
C THR A 21 4.89 13.85 2.86
N THR A 22 5.86 14.30 3.64
CA THR A 22 6.17 15.75 3.77
C THR A 22 6.64 16.36 2.44
N ASP A 23 7.28 15.59 1.57
CA ASP A 23 7.97 16.08 0.36
C ASP A 23 7.50 15.45 -0.95
N ALA A 24 6.65 14.44 -0.90
CA ALA A 24 6.13 13.77 -2.08
C ALA A 24 4.80 13.06 -1.85
N ALA A 25 4.06 12.84 -2.93
CA ALA A 25 3.07 11.78 -3.03
C ALA A 25 3.69 10.58 -3.77
N PHE A 26 3.45 9.38 -3.26
CA PHE A 26 3.83 8.13 -3.89
C PHE A 26 2.59 7.35 -4.27
N VAL A 27 2.59 6.78 -5.47
CA VAL A 27 1.43 6.11 -6.06
C VAL A 27 1.84 4.72 -6.52
N THR A 28 1.05 3.71 -6.17
CA THR A 28 1.27 2.33 -6.61
C THR A 28 0.67 2.08 -7.99
N ASP A 29 1.27 1.12 -8.68
CA ASP A 29 0.77 0.58 -9.93
C ASP A 29 0.47 -0.92 -9.78
N PHE A 30 -0.80 -1.28 -9.97
CA PHE A 30 -1.24 -2.67 -9.93
C PHE A 30 -0.85 -3.46 -11.19
N GLY A 31 -0.52 -2.76 -12.28
CA GLY A 31 -0.17 -3.36 -13.56
C GLY A 31 1.33 -3.48 -13.83
N GLN A 32 2.15 -2.67 -13.16
CA GLN A 32 3.58 -2.54 -13.45
C GLN A 32 4.43 -2.46 -12.18
N PRO A 33 5.72 -2.87 -12.23
CA PRO A 33 6.63 -2.83 -11.08
C PRO A 33 7.19 -1.42 -10.85
N TYR A 34 6.33 -0.44 -10.67
CA TYR A 34 6.74 0.94 -10.44
C TYR A 34 6.01 1.57 -9.26
N LEU A 35 6.70 2.49 -8.60
CA LEU A 35 6.09 3.58 -7.85
C LEU A 35 6.22 4.87 -8.65
N TYR A 36 5.20 5.69 -8.62
CA TYR A 36 5.27 7.05 -9.18
C TYR A 36 5.42 8.03 -8.04
N ARG A 37 6.42 8.89 -8.16
CA ARG A 37 6.70 9.94 -7.20
C ARG A 37 6.33 11.30 -7.79
N LEU A 38 5.44 12.01 -7.13
CA LEU A 38 5.13 13.43 -7.40
C LEU A 38 5.74 14.27 -6.28
N PRO A 39 6.76 15.11 -6.52
CA PRO A 39 7.35 15.94 -5.49
C PRO A 39 6.34 17.00 -5.03
N LEU A 40 6.27 17.25 -3.72
CA LEU A 40 5.41 18.25 -3.13
C LEU A 40 6.27 19.34 -2.51
N SER A 41 5.85 20.59 -2.65
CA SER A 41 6.51 21.70 -1.99
C SER A 41 5.93 21.94 -0.59
N ALA A 42 6.76 22.42 0.33
CA ALA A 42 6.38 22.68 1.72
C ALA A 42 5.20 23.67 1.87
N ASN A 43 4.93 24.48 0.85
CA ASN A 43 3.81 25.43 0.83
C ASN A 43 2.56 24.89 0.12
N GLY A 44 2.52 23.59 -0.20
CA GLY A 44 1.39 22.94 -0.87
C GLY A 44 1.21 23.31 -2.35
N ARG A 45 2.19 24.00 -2.98
CA ARG A 45 2.12 24.25 -4.42
C ARG A 45 2.28 22.95 -5.20
N LEU A 46 1.38 22.75 -6.14
CA LEU A 46 1.47 21.63 -7.08
C LEU A 46 2.66 21.85 -8.03
N PRO A 47 3.47 20.83 -8.29
CA PRO A 47 4.60 20.90 -9.22
C PRO A 47 4.12 20.96 -10.68
N ALA A 48 5.05 21.19 -11.61
CA ALA A 48 4.73 21.05 -13.04
C ALA A 48 4.28 19.63 -13.39
N ALA A 49 3.44 19.48 -14.39
CA ALA A 49 2.91 18.17 -14.83
C ALA A 49 4.02 17.16 -15.20
N THR A 50 5.18 17.65 -15.63
CA THR A 50 6.37 16.85 -15.96
C THR A 50 7.22 16.43 -14.76
N ALA A 51 6.82 16.77 -13.55
CA ALA A 51 7.61 16.49 -12.32
C ALA A 51 7.43 15.05 -11.81
N VAL A 52 6.48 14.29 -12.34
CA VAL A 52 6.29 12.88 -11.98
C VAL A 52 7.51 12.07 -12.40
N THR A 53 8.00 11.24 -11.49
CA THR A 53 9.09 10.30 -11.78
C THR A 53 8.65 8.89 -11.48
N ALA A 54 8.93 7.96 -12.38
CA ALA A 54 8.73 6.53 -12.17
C ALA A 54 9.98 5.95 -11.47
N ILE A 55 9.76 5.26 -10.37
CA ILE A 55 10.78 4.56 -9.59
C ILE A 55 10.57 3.07 -9.80
N PRO A 56 11.47 2.36 -10.49
CA PRO A 56 11.31 0.93 -10.69
C PRO A 56 11.46 0.20 -9.36
N LEU A 57 10.53 -0.69 -9.06
CA LEU A 57 10.64 -1.59 -7.92
C LEU A 57 11.67 -2.69 -8.20
N SER A 58 12.37 -3.10 -7.16
CA SER A 58 13.39 -4.14 -7.22
C SER A 58 13.45 -4.92 -5.91
N GLY A 59 14.20 -6.02 -5.88
CA GLY A 59 14.31 -6.86 -4.68
C GLY A 59 13.16 -7.86 -4.55
N ASP A 60 12.72 -8.11 -3.31
CA ASP A 60 11.86 -9.24 -3.00
C ASP A 60 10.48 -9.17 -3.70
N ILE A 61 9.89 -7.99 -3.86
CA ILE A 61 8.58 -7.85 -4.53
C ILE A 61 8.61 -8.38 -5.97
N VAL A 62 9.75 -8.21 -6.66
CA VAL A 62 9.93 -8.67 -8.04
C VAL A 62 10.32 -10.14 -8.08
N SER A 63 11.14 -10.61 -7.13
CA SER A 63 11.56 -12.02 -7.07
C SER A 63 10.46 -12.95 -6.57
N ASP A 64 9.60 -12.49 -5.67
CA ASP A 64 8.49 -13.28 -5.12
C ASP A 64 7.30 -13.37 -6.09
N ASP A 65 7.17 -12.39 -6.98
CA ASP A 65 6.11 -12.34 -8.00
C ASP A 65 6.67 -11.94 -9.37
N PRO A 66 7.25 -12.88 -10.12
CA PRO A 66 7.81 -12.61 -11.44
C PRO A 66 6.80 -12.18 -12.51
N SER A 67 5.51 -12.45 -12.29
CA SER A 67 4.43 -11.98 -13.17
C SER A 67 4.09 -10.51 -12.94
N CYS A 68 4.63 -9.99 -11.94
CA CYS A 68 4.69 -8.68 -11.34
C CYS A 68 3.60 -7.65 -11.65
N CYS A 69 3.42 -6.84 -10.77
CA CYS A 69 3.62 -6.74 -9.29
C CYS A 69 2.37 -6.06 -8.83
N LYS A 70 1.42 -6.75 -8.37
CA LYS A 70 0.09 -6.22 -7.96
C LYS A 70 0.22 -5.33 -6.74
N GLY A 71 1.05 -4.27 -6.85
CA GLY A 71 1.19 -3.24 -5.82
C GLY A 71 -0.13 -2.52 -5.64
N ASN A 72 -0.73 -2.69 -4.47
CA ASN A 72 -2.02 -2.12 -4.12
C ASN A 72 -1.83 -1.13 -2.96
N GLY A 73 -2.40 -1.36 -1.80
CA GLY A 73 -2.32 -0.46 -0.67
C GLY A 73 -0.90 0.00 -0.33
N ILE A 74 -0.74 1.27 -0.02
CA ILE A 74 0.55 1.89 0.32
C ILE A 74 0.43 2.78 1.54
N VAL A 75 1.39 2.67 2.46
CA VAL A 75 1.54 3.60 3.59
C VAL A 75 2.98 4.06 3.73
N ALA A 76 3.17 5.16 4.43
CA ALA A 76 4.48 5.70 4.77
C ALA A 76 4.68 5.77 6.28
N THR A 77 5.93 5.63 6.74
CA THR A 77 6.29 6.01 8.10
C THR A 77 6.11 7.51 8.32
N PRO A 78 5.88 7.96 9.56
CA PRO A 78 5.68 9.38 9.85
C PRO A 78 6.83 10.30 9.40
N ASP A 79 8.05 9.76 9.31
CA ASP A 79 9.22 10.50 8.81
C ASP A 79 9.39 10.42 7.28
N GLY A 80 8.52 9.69 6.58
CA GLY A 80 8.52 9.52 5.13
C GLY A 80 9.70 8.72 4.56
N LYS A 81 10.53 8.10 5.43
CA LYS A 81 11.75 7.42 4.99
C LYS A 81 11.53 5.96 4.58
N THR A 82 10.40 5.42 4.91
CA THR A 82 10.03 4.04 4.58
C THR A 82 8.60 4.01 4.09
N LEU A 83 8.38 3.30 3.01
CA LEU A 83 7.03 2.95 2.56
C LEU A 83 6.78 1.45 2.84
N ILE A 84 5.52 1.09 2.98
CA ILE A 84 5.10 -0.31 3.00
C ILE A 84 4.04 -0.46 1.91
N VAL A 85 4.23 -1.47 1.08
CA VAL A 85 3.32 -1.80 -0.03
C VAL A 85 2.79 -3.21 0.16
N GLY A 86 1.48 -3.37 0.00
CA GLY A 86 0.82 -4.66 -0.11
C GLY A 86 0.82 -5.16 -1.55
N ASN A 87 1.14 -6.43 -1.76
CA ASN A 87 0.97 -7.09 -3.05
C ASN A 87 -0.24 -8.02 -2.99
N SER A 88 -1.25 -7.70 -3.79
CA SER A 88 -2.52 -8.44 -3.79
C SER A 88 -2.42 -9.84 -4.40
N ASN A 89 -1.43 -10.07 -5.28
CA ASN A 89 -1.31 -11.34 -5.99
C ASN A 89 -0.82 -12.49 -5.09
N ASN A 90 0.09 -12.17 -4.17
CA ASN A 90 0.70 -13.17 -3.28
C ASN A 90 0.41 -12.95 -1.78
N ALA A 91 -0.43 -11.96 -1.45
CA ALA A 91 -0.78 -11.58 -0.07
C ALA A 91 0.46 -11.29 0.82
N GLN A 92 1.48 -10.66 0.24
CA GLN A 92 2.71 -10.29 0.94
C GLN A 92 2.79 -8.78 1.18
N LEU A 93 3.57 -8.41 2.18
CA LEU A 93 3.90 -7.03 2.51
C LEU A 93 5.39 -6.77 2.27
N TYR A 94 5.68 -5.61 1.72
CA TYR A 94 7.05 -5.22 1.40
C TYR A 94 7.39 -3.86 1.99
N ARG A 95 8.51 -3.79 2.70
CA ARG A 95 9.15 -2.53 3.04
C ARG A 95 9.85 -2.00 1.79
N VAL A 96 9.67 -0.71 1.49
CA VAL A 96 10.20 -0.07 0.28
C VAL A 96 11.00 1.16 0.66
N ASP A 97 12.20 1.28 0.10
CA ASP A 97 12.99 2.50 0.11
C ASP A 97 12.44 3.47 -0.95
N PRO A 98 11.87 4.63 -0.56
CA PRO A 98 11.26 5.56 -1.49
C PRO A 98 12.23 6.24 -2.45
N ALA A 99 13.54 6.20 -2.18
CA ALA A 99 14.55 6.81 -3.05
C ALA A 99 14.99 5.88 -4.18
N SER A 100 15.08 4.58 -3.91
CA SER A 100 15.64 3.59 -4.85
C SER A 100 14.61 2.61 -5.41
N GLY A 101 13.45 2.47 -4.77
CA GLY A 101 12.47 1.43 -5.10
C GLY A 101 12.88 0.02 -4.66
N ARG A 102 13.96 -0.11 -3.88
CA ARG A 102 14.37 -1.39 -3.33
C ARG A 102 13.36 -1.88 -2.30
N THR A 103 13.02 -3.16 -2.40
CA THR A 103 12.06 -3.79 -1.51
C THR A 103 12.69 -4.94 -0.72
N ASP A 104 12.28 -5.05 0.54
CA ASP A 104 12.56 -6.18 1.40
C ASP A 104 11.22 -6.73 1.90
N ARG A 105 10.99 -8.05 1.79
CA ARG A 105 9.76 -8.68 2.27
C ARG A 105 9.66 -8.60 3.79
N ILE A 106 8.48 -8.24 4.30
CA ILE A 106 8.16 -8.29 5.72
C ILE A 106 7.76 -9.72 6.07
N VAL A 107 8.58 -10.39 6.87
CA VAL A 107 8.34 -11.78 7.29
C VAL A 107 7.30 -11.82 8.39
N LEU A 108 6.17 -12.47 8.13
CA LEU A 108 5.09 -12.62 9.11
C LEU A 108 5.16 -13.99 9.81
N ASP A 109 4.73 -14.02 11.08
CA ASP A 109 4.62 -15.25 11.86
C ASP A 109 3.51 -16.18 11.35
N LYS A 110 2.49 -15.60 10.71
CA LYS A 110 1.38 -16.30 10.05
C LYS A 110 1.10 -15.62 8.70
N PRO A 111 0.74 -16.40 7.67
CA PRO A 111 0.40 -15.82 6.38
C PRO A 111 -0.86 -14.96 6.50
N LEU A 112 -0.91 -13.90 5.72
CA LEU A 112 -2.16 -13.19 5.43
C LEU A 112 -3.02 -14.06 4.51
N VAL A 113 -4.31 -13.83 4.57
CA VAL A 113 -5.29 -14.52 3.73
C VAL A 113 -6.02 -13.53 2.84
N GLY A 114 -6.40 -13.98 1.66
CA GLY A 114 -7.20 -13.19 0.72
C GLY A 114 -6.39 -12.13 -0.03
N PHE A 115 -7.13 -11.26 -0.68
CA PHE A 115 -6.63 -10.16 -1.50
C PHE A 115 -6.29 -8.96 -0.61
N ILE A 116 -5.06 -8.45 -0.70
CA ILE A 116 -4.71 -7.19 -0.02
C ILE A 116 -5.20 -6.03 -0.89
N ASP A 117 -6.09 -5.21 -0.34
CA ASP A 117 -6.48 -3.95 -0.94
C ASP A 117 -5.81 -2.79 -0.19
N GLY A 118 -6.53 -1.93 0.51
CA GLY A 118 -5.94 -0.85 1.29
C GLY A 118 -5.16 -1.32 2.51
N ILE A 119 -4.20 -0.53 2.93
CA ILE A 119 -3.48 -0.72 4.19
C ILE A 119 -3.43 0.59 4.97
N ILE A 120 -3.42 0.51 6.29
CA ILE A 120 -3.34 1.67 7.18
C ILE A 120 -2.23 1.40 8.21
N LEU A 121 -1.32 2.35 8.38
CA LEU A 121 -0.29 2.28 9.43
C LEU A 121 -0.69 3.17 10.60
N HIS A 122 -0.83 2.58 11.78
CA HIS A 122 -1.14 3.33 13.00
C HIS A 122 -0.46 2.69 14.21
N GLN A 123 0.32 3.49 14.94
CA GLN A 123 1.01 3.09 16.19
C GLN A 123 1.78 1.76 16.07
N GLY A 124 2.54 1.61 14.98
CA GLY A 124 3.36 0.41 14.74
C GLY A 124 2.57 -0.83 14.31
N LYS A 125 1.30 -0.68 13.98
CA LYS A 125 0.45 -1.73 13.45
C LYS A 125 -0.04 -1.39 12.05
N LEU A 126 -0.10 -2.41 11.20
CA LEU A 126 -0.79 -2.36 9.93
C LEU A 126 -2.19 -2.93 10.11
N TYR A 127 -3.16 -2.22 9.57
CA TYR A 127 -4.52 -2.68 9.38
C TYR A 127 -4.68 -2.92 7.88
N ILE A 128 -4.85 -4.17 7.50
CA ILE A 128 -4.82 -4.64 6.12
C ILE A 128 -6.24 -5.00 5.75
N LEU A 129 -6.81 -4.23 4.84
CA LEU A 129 -8.16 -4.44 4.33
C LEU A 129 -8.13 -5.54 3.29
N THR A 130 -8.96 -6.54 3.50
CA THR A 130 -9.02 -7.74 2.68
C THR A 130 -10.47 -7.98 2.31
N PRO A 131 -10.90 -7.44 1.16
CA PRO A 131 -12.22 -7.73 0.64
C PRO A 131 -12.37 -9.20 0.29
N ASP A 132 -13.60 -9.67 0.21
CA ASP A 132 -13.93 -11.02 -0.23
C ASP A 132 -13.30 -11.31 -1.60
N GLY A 133 -12.41 -12.30 -1.64
CA GLY A 133 -11.73 -12.74 -2.84
C GLY A 133 -12.17 -14.13 -3.28
N GLU A 134 -11.90 -14.48 -4.54
CA GLU A 134 -12.18 -15.82 -5.07
C GLU A 134 -11.58 -16.93 -4.16
N GLY A 135 -12.42 -17.77 -3.61
CA GLY A 135 -12.04 -18.94 -2.81
C GLY A 135 -11.97 -18.71 -1.30
N VAL A 136 -12.35 -17.55 -0.81
CA VAL A 136 -12.51 -17.25 0.62
C VAL A 136 -14.01 -17.25 0.96
N PRO A 137 -14.44 -17.68 2.17
CA PRO A 137 -15.84 -17.51 2.57
C PRO A 137 -16.22 -16.03 2.44
N GLN A 138 -17.43 -15.75 1.97
CA GLN A 138 -17.97 -14.39 1.78
C GLN A 138 -17.92 -13.59 3.08
N GLN A 139 -16.77 -13.04 3.39
CA GLN A 139 -16.56 -12.19 4.55
C GLN A 139 -15.31 -11.34 4.36
N ASP A 140 -15.49 -10.05 4.44
CA ASP A 140 -14.40 -9.09 4.47
C ASP A 140 -13.69 -9.09 5.82
N TRP A 141 -12.40 -8.83 5.78
CA TRP A 141 -11.56 -8.80 6.97
C TRP A 141 -10.69 -7.56 7.02
N VAL A 142 -10.39 -7.11 8.25
CA VAL A 142 -9.23 -6.26 8.50
C VAL A 142 -8.25 -7.08 9.34
N GLN A 143 -7.15 -7.48 8.71
CA GLN A 143 -6.09 -8.23 9.37
C GLN A 143 -5.13 -7.24 10.05
N VAL A 144 -4.82 -7.46 11.33
CA VAL A 144 -4.01 -6.53 12.13
C VAL A 144 -2.64 -7.14 12.40
N VAL A 145 -1.59 -6.51 11.87
CA VAL A 145 -0.20 -6.95 12.02
C VAL A 145 0.57 -5.94 12.85
N ALA A 146 1.16 -6.38 13.96
CA ALA A 146 2.13 -5.60 14.72
C ALA A 146 3.52 -5.73 14.07
N LEU A 147 4.14 -4.61 13.72
CA LEU A 147 5.46 -4.58 13.11
C LEU A 147 6.57 -4.49 14.16
N ASP A 148 7.72 -5.09 13.85
CA ASP A 148 8.95 -4.80 14.58
C ASP A 148 9.48 -3.39 14.27
N LYS A 149 10.48 -2.95 15.00
CA LYS A 149 11.04 -1.60 14.86
C LYS A 149 11.68 -1.36 13.48
N GLU A 150 12.27 -2.38 12.91
CA GLU A 150 12.94 -2.36 11.61
C GLU A 150 11.95 -2.53 10.45
N MET A 151 10.68 -2.87 10.73
CA MET A 151 9.62 -3.16 9.76
C MET A 151 10.01 -4.27 8.77
N LEU A 152 10.75 -5.25 9.27
CA LEU A 152 11.15 -6.45 8.51
C LEU A 152 10.41 -7.70 8.99
N LYS A 153 9.77 -7.62 10.16
CA LYS A 153 8.97 -8.71 10.72
C LYS A 153 7.64 -8.17 11.23
N GLY A 154 6.64 -9.03 11.15
CA GLY A 154 5.32 -8.72 11.70
C GLY A 154 4.68 -9.93 12.36
N THR A 155 3.83 -9.65 13.34
CA THR A 155 3.02 -10.65 14.04
C THR A 155 1.55 -10.36 13.79
N LEU A 156 0.81 -11.34 13.28
CA LEU A 156 -0.63 -11.23 13.12
C LEU A 156 -1.29 -11.26 14.52
N VAL A 157 -1.76 -10.11 15.00
CA VAL A 157 -2.27 -9.92 16.36
C VAL A 157 -3.80 -9.94 16.44
N GLY A 158 -4.50 -9.88 15.32
CA GLY A 158 -5.96 -9.93 15.29
C GLY A 158 -6.55 -9.87 13.91
N ILE A 159 -7.83 -10.19 13.86
CA ILE A 159 -8.69 -10.04 12.68
C ILE A 159 -9.97 -9.35 13.15
N ILE A 160 -10.39 -8.33 12.43
CA ILE A 160 -11.64 -7.61 12.66
C ILE A 160 -12.57 -8.00 11.52
N THR A 161 -13.79 -8.37 11.86
CA THR A 161 -14.86 -8.65 10.91
C THR A 161 -16.15 -8.04 11.42
N ASP A 162 -17.02 -7.69 10.51
CA ASP A 162 -18.38 -7.23 10.82
C ASP A 162 -19.31 -7.70 9.68
N PRO A 163 -20.54 -8.16 9.99
CA PRO A 163 -21.48 -8.61 8.97
C PRO A 163 -21.91 -7.49 8.00
N ASP A 164 -21.68 -6.23 8.37
CA ASP A 164 -21.98 -5.07 7.52
C ASP A 164 -20.80 -4.66 6.62
N MET A 165 -19.65 -5.34 6.69
CA MET A 165 -18.54 -5.15 5.76
C MET A 165 -18.88 -5.77 4.41
N ASP A 166 -18.72 -4.99 3.32
CA ASP A 166 -19.01 -5.38 1.95
C ASP A 166 -18.06 -4.67 0.98
N GLY A 167 -17.05 -5.41 0.50
CA GLY A 167 -16.04 -4.89 -0.42
C GLY A 167 -15.08 -3.88 0.23
N VAL A 168 -14.58 -4.13 1.46
CA VAL A 168 -13.70 -3.17 2.16
C VAL A 168 -12.41 -2.92 1.38
N ALA A 169 -12.26 -1.72 0.86
CA ALA A 169 -11.14 -1.36 -0.01
C ALA A 169 -10.23 -0.29 0.61
N SER A 170 -10.77 0.63 1.39
CA SER A 170 -10.03 1.75 1.96
C SER A 170 -10.54 2.08 3.36
N GLY A 171 -9.75 2.83 4.12
CA GLY A 171 -10.16 3.24 5.45
C GLY A 171 -9.22 4.28 6.08
N ALA A 172 -9.62 4.73 7.27
CA ALA A 172 -8.84 5.66 8.06
C ALA A 172 -9.04 5.44 9.55
N ILE A 173 -8.05 5.84 10.35
CA ILE A 173 -8.18 5.89 11.80
C ILE A 173 -8.39 7.34 12.22
N PHE A 174 -9.44 7.56 13.00
CA PHE A 174 -9.70 8.83 13.65
C PHE A 174 -9.98 8.61 15.14
N GLY A 175 -9.18 9.23 15.98
CA GLY A 175 -9.21 8.97 17.42
C GLY A 175 -8.87 7.50 17.72
N ASN A 176 -9.79 6.80 18.37
CA ASN A 176 -9.67 5.37 18.72
C ASN A 176 -10.52 4.46 17.81
N SER A 177 -11.03 4.99 16.72
CA SER A 177 -11.93 4.24 15.83
C SER A 177 -11.30 4.05 14.46
N LEU A 178 -11.43 2.83 13.94
CA LEU A 178 -11.14 2.49 12.55
C LEU A 178 -12.43 2.66 11.76
N TYR A 179 -12.36 3.41 10.68
CA TYR A 179 -13.42 3.57 9.70
C TYR A 179 -12.99 2.87 8.42
N VAL A 180 -13.84 2.04 7.87
CA VAL A 180 -13.65 1.38 6.57
C VAL A 180 -14.82 1.75 5.66
N ASN A 181 -14.56 1.85 4.37
CA ASN A 181 -15.63 2.02 3.39
C ASN A 181 -16.08 0.66 2.88
N ASN A 182 -17.35 0.57 2.50
CA ASN A 182 -17.84 -0.50 1.64
C ASN A 182 -17.68 -0.03 0.19
N GLY A 183 -17.16 -0.90 -0.69
CA GLY A 183 -16.88 -0.62 -2.11
C GLY A 183 -18.05 -0.89 -3.05
#